data_47d60c02675d785002cbc665fc1acf2f
#
_entry.id   47d60c02675d785002cbc665fc1acf2f
#
_cell.length_a   1.000
_cell.length_b   1.000
_cell.length_c   1.000
_cell.angle_alpha   90.00
_cell.angle_beta   90.00
_cell.angle_gamma   90.00
#
_symmetry.space_group_name_H-M   'P 1'
#
loop_
_entity.id
_entity.type
_entity.pdbx_description
1 polymer ?
#
loop_
_entity_poly.entity_id
_entity_poly.type
_entity_poly.pdbx_seq_one_letter_code
_entity_poly.pdbx_strand_id
1 'polypeptide(L)'
;MQSDAKLKLLFVCTVNRMRSATAYEIYESDDRFEVKSAGTDKTANTVLTAELLNWADSIVVMEKHHRNHIRKQFPDIYKSKRIVCLYIPDDYDHMQTELIGILKDKVEDFCNRKLI
;
A
#
# COMPACT_ATOMS: atom_id res chain seq x y z
N MET A 1 15.93 5.59 -25.58
CA MET A 1 15.99 5.00 -24.44
C MET A 1 14.71 4.95 -23.70
N GLN A 2 14.37 4.05 -23.19
CA GLN A 2 13.10 3.99 -22.62
C GLN A 2 13.02 4.66 -21.27
N SER A 3 11.87 4.91 -20.81
CA SER A 3 11.66 5.49 -19.51
C SER A 3 12.04 4.51 -18.42
N ASP A 4 12.73 4.99 -17.42
CA ASP A 4 13.02 4.21 -16.23
C ASP A 4 12.07 4.53 -15.09
N ALA A 5 10.98 5.20 -15.40
CA ALA A 5 9.99 5.55 -14.38
C ALA A 5 9.41 4.29 -13.76
N LYS A 6 9.45 4.25 -12.45
CA LYS A 6 8.89 3.15 -11.67
C LYS A 6 7.47 3.47 -11.27
N LEU A 7 6.66 2.43 -11.09
CA LEU A 7 5.33 2.58 -10.54
C LEU A 7 5.44 2.88 -9.05
N LYS A 8 4.81 3.95 -8.61
CA LYS A 8 4.85 4.38 -7.21
C LYS A 8 3.70 3.76 -6.43
N LEU A 9 4.04 2.88 -5.50
CA LEU A 9 3.06 2.18 -4.67
C LEU A 9 3.12 2.68 -3.23
N LEU A 10 1.96 3.03 -2.69
CA LEU A 10 1.84 3.35 -1.27
C LEU A 10 1.03 2.25 -0.59
N PHE A 11 1.67 1.53 0.33
CA PHE A 11 1.01 0.49 1.10
C PHE A 11 0.46 1.08 2.40
N VAL A 12 -0.82 0.82 2.69
CA VAL A 12 -1.50 1.42 3.84
C VAL A 12 -2.14 0.37 4.72
N CYS A 13 -1.81 0.40 6.01
CA CYS A 13 -2.52 -0.39 7.02
C CYS A 13 -2.90 0.52 8.19
N THR A 14 -3.10 -0.01 9.39
CA THR A 14 -3.54 0.82 10.51
C THR A 14 -2.39 1.57 11.18
N VAL A 15 -1.39 0.83 11.66
CA VAL A 15 -0.29 1.44 12.42
C VAL A 15 1.05 1.43 11.68
N ASN A 16 1.10 0.90 10.48
CA ASN A 16 2.32 0.85 9.67
C ASN A 16 3.48 0.12 10.38
N ARG A 17 3.16 -0.98 11.05
CA ARG A 17 4.18 -1.78 11.75
C ARG A 17 4.26 -3.20 11.23
N MET A 18 3.14 -3.75 10.78
CA MET A 18 3.07 -5.16 10.35
C MET A 18 2.88 -5.27 8.84
N ARG A 19 1.64 -5.15 8.36
CA ARG A 19 1.29 -5.44 6.96
C ARG A 19 1.94 -4.50 5.95
N SER A 20 1.76 -3.18 6.11
CA SER A 20 2.31 -2.23 5.15
C SER A 20 3.83 -2.13 5.27
N ALA A 21 4.37 -2.27 6.47
CA ALA A 21 5.82 -2.29 6.68
C ALA A 21 6.45 -3.53 6.05
N THR A 22 5.79 -4.68 6.13
CA THR A 22 6.25 -5.91 5.48
C THR A 22 6.23 -5.75 3.96
N ALA A 23 5.14 -5.20 3.41
CA ALA A 23 5.05 -4.96 1.98
C ALA A 23 6.17 -4.02 1.50
N TYR A 24 6.46 -2.98 2.28
CA TYR A 24 7.55 -2.08 1.97
C TYR A 24 8.89 -2.83 1.90
N GLU A 25 9.20 -3.66 2.89
CA GLU A 25 10.46 -4.40 2.91
C GLU A 25 10.58 -5.41 1.78
N ILE A 26 9.46 -6.04 1.37
CA ILE A 26 9.48 -6.96 0.24
C ILE A 26 9.85 -6.24 -1.06
N TYR A 27 9.28 -5.06 -1.27
CA TYR A 27 9.33 -4.40 -2.58
C TYR A 27 10.26 -3.20 -2.68
N GLU A 28 10.91 -2.79 -1.59
CA GLU A 28 11.78 -1.60 -1.63
C GLU A 28 12.94 -1.73 -2.61
N SER A 29 13.42 -2.93 -2.85
CA SER A 29 14.52 -3.17 -3.79
C SER A 29 14.06 -3.72 -5.14
N ASP A 30 12.76 -3.78 -5.37
CA ASP A 30 12.21 -4.27 -6.63
C ASP A 30 12.26 -3.16 -7.67
N ASP A 31 12.94 -3.41 -8.79
CA ASP A 31 13.17 -2.39 -9.81
C ASP A 31 11.90 -1.89 -10.47
N ARG A 32 10.79 -2.62 -10.37
CA ARG A 32 9.52 -2.20 -10.97
C ARG A 32 8.87 -1.05 -10.21
N PHE A 33 9.18 -0.90 -8.93
CA PHE A 33 8.43 -0.03 -8.02
C PHE A 33 9.30 0.94 -7.25
N GLU A 34 8.73 2.11 -6.97
CA GLU A 34 9.13 2.92 -5.83
C GLU A 34 8.04 2.71 -4.79
N VAL A 35 8.41 2.42 -3.53
CA VAL A 35 7.43 2.10 -2.51
C VAL A 35 7.56 2.98 -1.29
N LYS A 36 6.41 3.29 -0.69
CA LYS A 36 6.31 3.91 0.61
C LYS A 36 5.22 3.20 1.39
N SER A 37 5.18 3.39 2.70
CA SER A 37 4.16 2.79 3.54
C SER A 37 3.68 3.79 4.58
N ALA A 38 2.42 3.64 5.01
CA ALA A 38 1.82 4.53 5.99
C ALA A 38 0.70 3.81 6.73
N GLY A 39 0.23 4.42 7.80
CA GLY A 39 -0.90 3.93 8.57
C GLY A 39 -1.98 4.98 8.71
N THR A 40 -3.21 4.53 8.86
CA THR A 40 -4.36 5.42 9.02
C THR A 40 -4.49 5.95 10.44
N ASP A 41 -3.90 5.28 11.43
CA ASP A 41 -3.98 5.71 12.82
C ASP A 41 -2.96 6.80 13.10
N LYS A 42 -3.33 7.73 13.97
CA LYS A 42 -2.45 8.85 14.33
C LYS A 42 -1.18 8.41 15.06
N THR A 43 -1.16 7.19 15.58
CA THR A 43 0.02 6.62 16.26
C THR A 43 0.88 5.78 15.34
N ALA A 44 0.57 5.73 14.05
CA ALA A 44 1.33 4.95 13.08
C ALA A 44 2.79 5.40 13.00
N ASN A 45 3.68 4.50 12.65
CA ASN A 45 5.09 4.83 12.44
C ASN A 45 5.24 5.96 11.41
N THR A 46 4.49 5.87 10.32
CA THR A 46 4.36 6.96 9.36
C THR A 46 2.87 7.18 9.16
N VAL A 47 2.39 8.35 9.54
CA VAL A 47 0.96 8.65 9.44
C VAL A 47 0.61 9.03 7.99
N LEU A 48 -0.52 8.51 7.52
CA LEU A 48 -1.01 8.79 6.18
C LEU A 48 -1.31 10.28 6.02
N THR A 49 -0.84 10.87 4.93
CA THR A 49 -1.06 12.28 4.62
C THR A 49 -1.54 12.44 3.19
N ALA A 50 -2.12 13.60 2.88
CA ALA A 50 -2.49 13.94 1.51
C ALA A 50 -1.28 13.90 0.58
N GLU A 51 -0.13 14.35 1.07
CA GLU A 51 1.09 14.36 0.30
C GLU A 51 1.52 12.96 -0.13
N LEU A 52 1.48 12.00 0.79
CA LEU A 52 1.80 10.60 0.48
C LEU A 52 0.82 10.02 -0.54
N LEU A 53 -0.48 10.29 -0.34
CA LEU A 53 -1.50 9.82 -1.27
C LEU A 53 -1.29 10.39 -2.67
N ASN A 54 -0.97 11.68 -2.76
CA ASN A 54 -0.74 12.32 -4.05
C ASN A 54 0.53 11.84 -4.74
N TRP A 55 1.53 11.46 -3.96
CA TRP A 55 2.77 10.91 -4.49
C TRP A 55 2.53 9.59 -5.25
N ALA A 56 1.61 8.76 -4.76
CA ALA A 56 1.42 7.40 -5.28
C ALA A 56 0.74 7.37 -6.64
N ASP A 57 1.16 6.44 -7.49
CA ASP A 57 0.41 6.09 -8.69
C ASP A 57 -0.75 5.16 -8.31
N SER A 58 -0.50 4.23 -7.38
CA SER A 58 -1.53 3.35 -6.84
C SER A 58 -1.41 3.27 -5.33
N ILE A 59 -2.54 3.31 -4.67
CA ILE A 59 -2.64 3.19 -3.22
C ILE A 59 -3.16 1.79 -2.92
N VAL A 60 -2.39 1.01 -2.16
CA VAL A 60 -2.69 -0.39 -1.87
C VAL A 60 -3.00 -0.50 -0.40
N VAL A 61 -4.28 -0.65 -0.06
CA VAL A 61 -4.72 -0.75 1.33
C VAL A 61 -4.92 -2.20 1.70
N MET A 62 -4.76 -2.52 2.99
CA MET A 62 -4.84 -3.90 3.48
C MET A 62 -6.27 -4.34 3.78
N GLU A 63 -7.13 -3.42 4.19
CA GLU A 63 -8.51 -3.75 4.53
C GLU A 63 -9.46 -2.66 4.05
N LYS A 64 -10.73 -3.00 3.97
CA LYS A 64 -11.77 -2.09 3.49
C LYS A 64 -11.86 -0.82 4.33
N HIS A 65 -11.67 -0.92 5.66
CA HIS A 65 -11.76 0.26 6.52
C HIS A 65 -10.64 1.27 6.24
N HIS A 66 -9.49 0.84 5.73
CA HIS A 66 -8.43 1.76 5.31
C HIS A 66 -8.90 2.59 4.11
N ARG A 67 -9.55 1.93 3.14
CA ARG A 67 -10.12 2.62 1.98
C ARG A 67 -11.20 3.60 2.41
N ASN A 68 -12.06 3.18 3.34
CA ASN A 68 -13.11 4.05 3.85
C ASN A 68 -12.55 5.26 4.59
N HIS A 69 -11.43 5.09 5.30
CA HIS A 69 -10.73 6.19 5.94
C HIS A 69 -10.28 7.23 4.91
N ILE A 70 -9.68 6.78 3.81
CA ILE A 70 -9.24 7.68 2.74
C ILE A 70 -10.42 8.41 2.13
N ARG A 71 -11.52 7.70 1.88
CA ARG A 71 -12.73 8.30 1.33
C ARG A 71 -13.26 9.40 2.24
N LYS A 72 -13.27 9.16 3.54
CA LYS A 72 -13.82 10.10 4.52
C LYS A 72 -12.90 11.30 4.76
N GLN A 73 -11.60 11.05 4.88
CA GLN A 73 -10.63 12.09 5.26
C GLN A 73 -10.05 12.83 4.06
N PHE A 74 -10.02 12.20 2.88
CA PHE A 74 -9.41 12.75 1.69
C PHE A 74 -10.32 12.50 0.48
N PRO A 75 -11.55 13.04 0.50
CA PRO A 75 -12.54 12.67 -0.52
C PRO A 75 -12.15 13.02 -1.95
N ASP A 76 -11.45 14.12 -2.17
CA ASP A 76 -11.05 14.51 -3.52
C ASP A 76 -9.96 13.57 -4.05
N ILE A 77 -9.01 13.20 -3.20
CA ILE A 77 -7.95 12.26 -3.55
C ILE A 77 -8.57 10.88 -3.82
N TYR A 78 -9.51 10.48 -2.99
CA TYR A 78 -10.19 9.20 -3.16
C TYR A 78 -10.82 9.07 -4.56
N LYS A 79 -11.41 10.16 -5.04
CA LYS A 79 -12.06 10.17 -6.36
C LYS A 79 -11.09 10.11 -7.52
N SER A 80 -9.88 10.64 -7.34
CA SER A 80 -8.91 10.80 -8.44
C SER A 80 -7.82 9.74 -8.48
N LYS A 81 -7.60 9.01 -7.39
CA LYS A 81 -6.50 8.06 -7.29
C LYS A 81 -6.97 6.62 -7.43
N ARG A 82 -6.09 5.79 -7.96
CA ARG A 82 -6.33 4.34 -8.01
C ARG A 82 -6.09 3.77 -6.62
N ILE A 83 -7.09 3.14 -6.04
CA ILE A 83 -7.01 2.53 -4.72
C ILE A 83 -7.48 1.09 -4.85
N VAL A 84 -6.64 0.16 -4.44
CA VAL A 84 -6.99 -1.27 -4.43
C VAL A 84 -6.86 -1.82 -3.02
N CYS A 85 -7.65 -2.83 -2.70
CA CYS A 85 -7.65 -3.46 -1.39
C CYS A 85 -7.21 -4.91 -1.51
N LEU A 86 -6.27 -5.32 -0.67
CA LEU A 86 -5.76 -6.69 -0.69
C LEU A 86 -6.57 -7.63 0.21
N TYR A 87 -7.39 -7.10 1.11
CA TYR A 87 -8.20 -7.88 2.04
C TYR A 87 -7.33 -8.83 2.89
N ILE A 88 -6.28 -8.28 3.49
CA ILE A 88 -5.41 -9.02 4.41
C ILE A 88 -5.74 -8.59 5.83
N PRO A 89 -6.23 -9.51 6.68
CA PRO A 89 -6.61 -9.16 8.06
C PRO A 89 -5.39 -8.85 8.92
N ASP A 90 -5.62 -8.25 10.09
CA ASP A 90 -4.58 -7.86 11.01
C ASP A 90 -4.22 -9.02 11.96
N ASP A 91 -3.77 -10.13 11.37
CA ASP A 91 -3.48 -11.37 12.09
C ASP A 91 -2.01 -11.78 12.01
N TYR A 92 -1.15 -10.91 11.51
CA TYR A 92 0.23 -11.29 11.20
C TYR A 92 1.22 -10.34 11.84
N ASP A 93 2.39 -10.90 12.19
CA ASP A 93 3.50 -10.11 12.67
C ASP A 93 4.35 -9.59 11.50
N HIS A 94 5.16 -8.57 11.80
CA HIS A 94 6.07 -7.99 10.81
C HIS A 94 6.99 -9.07 10.23
N MET A 95 7.05 -9.15 8.91
CA MET A 95 7.88 -10.12 8.16
C MET A 95 7.56 -11.59 8.46
N GLN A 96 6.38 -11.86 8.98
CA GLN A 96 5.95 -13.25 9.15
C GLN A 96 5.88 -13.94 7.80
N THR A 97 6.39 -15.17 7.72
CA THR A 97 6.49 -15.91 6.45
C THR A 97 5.16 -16.00 5.71
N GLU A 98 4.08 -16.29 6.44
CA GLU A 98 2.75 -16.38 5.82
C GLU A 98 2.33 -15.04 5.22
N LEU A 99 2.58 -13.94 5.93
CA LEU A 99 2.24 -12.61 5.44
C LEU A 99 3.02 -12.27 4.17
N ILE A 100 4.31 -12.59 4.15
CA ILE A 100 5.15 -12.36 2.96
C ILE A 100 4.57 -13.09 1.75
N GLY A 101 4.19 -14.35 1.92
CA GLY A 101 3.61 -15.14 0.84
C GLY A 101 2.30 -14.57 0.34
N ILE A 102 1.40 -14.19 1.25
CA ILE A 102 0.11 -13.62 0.89
C ILE A 102 0.28 -12.29 0.14
N LEU A 103 1.17 -11.44 0.64
CA LEU A 103 1.45 -10.15 -0.01
C LEU A 103 1.98 -10.34 -1.42
N LYS A 104 2.96 -11.21 -1.59
CA LYS A 104 3.53 -11.47 -2.92
C LYS A 104 2.48 -12.00 -3.88
N ASP A 105 1.68 -12.97 -3.45
CA ASP A 105 0.64 -13.54 -4.29
C ASP A 105 -0.36 -12.49 -4.75
N LYS A 106 -0.84 -11.66 -3.83
CA LYS A 106 -1.86 -10.67 -4.14
C LYS A 106 -1.31 -9.51 -4.97
N VAL A 107 -0.13 -9.01 -4.63
CA VAL A 107 0.48 -7.91 -5.39
C VAL A 107 0.81 -8.36 -6.80
N GLU A 108 1.39 -9.56 -6.98
CA GLU A 108 1.72 -10.06 -8.31
C GLU A 108 0.46 -10.29 -9.13
N ASP A 109 -0.60 -10.82 -8.53
CA ASP A 109 -1.87 -10.99 -9.22
C ASP A 109 -2.41 -9.64 -9.72
N PHE A 110 -2.38 -8.62 -8.86
CA PHE A 110 -2.87 -7.29 -9.23
C PHE A 110 -2.01 -6.66 -10.33
N CYS A 111 -0.69 -6.86 -10.28
CA CYS A 111 0.20 -6.40 -11.34
C CYS A 111 -0.12 -7.08 -12.67
N ASN A 112 -0.28 -8.39 -12.65
CA ASN A 112 -0.58 -9.16 -13.85
C ASN A 112 -1.91 -8.77 -14.47
N ARG A 113 -2.88 -8.40 -13.64
CA ARG A 113 -4.20 -7.93 -14.07
C ARG A 113 -4.24 -6.43 -14.36
N LYS A 114 -3.12 -5.75 -14.21
CA LYS A 114 -2.97 -4.30 -14.44
C LYS A 114 -3.92 -3.46 -13.57
N LEU A 115 -4.12 -3.90 -12.33
CA LEU A 115 -4.96 -3.20 -11.36
C LEU A 115 -4.17 -2.19 -10.52
N ILE A 116 -2.86 -2.31 -10.53
CA ILE A 116 -1.98 -1.35 -9.87
C ILE A 116 -0.93 -0.85 -10.84
#